data_f87c0bea03aa16e55bc7e799a0e7331c
#
_entry.id   f87c0bea03aa16e55bc7e799a0e7331c
#
_cell.length_a   1.000
_cell.length_b   1.000
_cell.length_c   1.000
_cell.angle_alpha   90.00
_cell.angle_beta   90.00
_cell.angle_gamma   90.00
#
_symmetry.space_group_name_H-M   'P 1'
#
loop_
_entity.id
_entity.type
_entity.pdbx_description
1 polymer ?
#
loop_
_entity_poly.entity_id
_entity_poly.type
_entity_poly.pdbx_seq_one_letter_code
_entity_poly.pdbx_strand_id
1 'polypeptide(L)'
;MREAHMNRVTGIGGIIFKARDPKALQAWYKMHLGIDVKAWGSAAFDWTDADGKPVAGTTAWAIVPDEHKAFAPSSASFMVDYRVADLHALLKALREEGCTVLDKVDEVEYGKFGWVIDPEGNKVELWEPPAGQ
;
A
#
# COMPACT_ATOMS: atom_id res chain seq x y z
N MET A 1 19.67 -8.40 17.77
CA MET A 1 19.10 -8.28 17.08
C MET A 1 18.98 -7.24 16.26
N ARG A 2 18.27 -6.89 15.68
CA ARG A 2 18.15 -6.35 14.58
C ARG A 2 17.71 -4.99 14.67
N GLU A 3 18.39 -4.08 15.37
CA GLU A 3 18.07 -2.69 15.46
C GLU A 3 17.99 -2.05 14.07
N ALA A 4 18.83 -2.50 13.14
CA ALA A 4 18.80 -1.99 11.77
C ALA A 4 17.46 -2.24 11.07
N HIS A 5 16.63 -3.17 11.58
CA HIS A 5 15.35 -3.47 10.97
C HIS A 5 14.18 -2.69 11.57
N MET A 6 14.40 -1.97 12.65
CA MET A 6 13.31 -1.34 13.39
C MET A 6 12.59 -0.24 12.63
N ASN A 7 13.24 0.39 11.66
CA ASN A 7 12.65 1.51 10.92
C ASN A 7 12.25 1.16 9.49
N ARG A 8 12.13 -0.11 9.17
CA ARG A 8 11.80 -0.50 7.80
C ARG A 8 10.36 -0.14 7.45
N VAL A 9 9.41 -0.71 8.17
CA VAL A 9 8.00 -0.42 7.97
C VAL A 9 7.55 0.54 9.05
N THR A 10 6.93 1.65 8.66
CA THR A 10 6.51 2.69 9.58
C THR A 10 4.99 2.75 9.76
N GLY A 11 4.24 1.97 8.99
CA GLY A 11 2.80 1.90 9.13
C GLY A 11 2.14 1.24 7.94
N ILE A 12 0.83 1.13 7.99
CA ILE A 12 0.02 0.62 6.88
C ILE A 12 -0.22 1.77 5.92
N GLY A 13 0.36 1.67 4.72
CA GLY A 13 0.21 2.71 3.71
C GLY A 13 -1.10 2.60 2.94
N GLY A 14 -1.63 1.38 2.82
CA GLY A 14 -2.90 1.23 2.14
C GLY A 14 -3.28 -0.21 1.92
N ILE A 15 -4.49 -0.38 1.41
CA ILE A 15 -4.97 -1.68 0.97
C ILE A 15 -5.67 -1.50 -0.38
N ILE A 16 -5.37 -2.40 -1.31
CA ILE A 16 -5.92 -2.37 -2.65
C ILE A 16 -6.58 -3.72 -2.87
N PHE A 17 -7.81 -3.74 -3.35
CA PHE A 17 -8.48 -5.02 -3.56
C PHE A 17 -9.31 -5.02 -4.83
N LYS A 18 -9.50 -6.23 -5.37
CA LYS A 18 -10.17 -6.45 -6.64
C LYS A 18 -11.67 -6.59 -6.46
N ALA A 19 -12.42 -6.18 -7.46
CA ALA A 19 -13.86 -6.35 -7.49
C ALA A 19 -14.32 -6.74 -8.88
N ARG A 20 -15.34 -7.60 -8.96
CA ARG A 20 -15.98 -7.94 -10.24
C ARG A 20 -16.77 -6.75 -10.77
N ASP A 21 -17.39 -6.00 -9.88
CA ASP A 21 -18.15 -4.80 -10.23
C ASP A 21 -17.66 -3.67 -9.33
N PRO A 22 -16.58 -2.98 -9.71
CA PRO A 22 -16.00 -1.94 -8.86
C PRO A 22 -16.96 -0.83 -8.49
N LYS A 23 -17.77 -0.38 -9.44
CA LYS A 23 -18.70 0.74 -9.16
C LYS A 23 -19.78 0.36 -8.17
N ALA A 24 -20.32 -0.84 -8.29
CA ALA A 24 -21.34 -1.30 -7.34
C ALA A 24 -20.74 -1.46 -5.95
N LEU A 25 -19.51 -1.99 -5.88
CA LEU A 25 -18.85 -2.18 -4.60
C LEU A 25 -18.48 -0.84 -3.95
N GLN A 26 -18.00 0.11 -4.74
CA GLN A 26 -17.72 1.47 -4.25
C GLN A 26 -18.98 2.11 -3.65
N ALA A 27 -20.10 1.98 -4.35
CA ALA A 27 -21.36 2.53 -3.87
C ALA A 27 -21.79 1.89 -2.56
N TRP A 28 -21.57 0.59 -2.42
CA TRP A 28 -21.91 -0.13 -1.19
C TRP A 28 -21.11 0.40 0.00
N TYR A 29 -19.80 0.54 -0.17
CA TYR A 29 -18.94 1.05 0.92
C TYR A 29 -19.27 2.51 1.27
N LYS A 30 -19.59 3.30 0.26
CA LYS A 30 -19.94 4.70 0.49
C LYS A 30 -21.26 4.79 1.25
N MET A 31 -22.27 4.05 0.81
CA MET A 31 -23.60 4.11 1.39
C MET A 31 -23.65 3.51 2.80
N HIS A 32 -23.05 2.36 3.00
CA HIS A 32 -23.23 1.62 4.25
C HIS A 32 -22.15 1.84 5.29
N LEU A 33 -20.92 2.14 4.87
CA LEU A 33 -19.81 2.36 5.80
C LEU A 33 -19.32 3.80 5.81
N GLY A 34 -19.90 4.68 4.98
CA GLY A 34 -19.55 6.08 5.00
C GLY A 34 -18.14 6.41 4.50
N ILE A 35 -17.53 5.48 3.74
CA ILE A 35 -16.21 5.76 3.19
C ILE A 35 -16.36 6.74 2.02
N ASP A 36 -15.58 7.82 2.06
CA ASP A 36 -15.65 8.86 1.03
C ASP A 36 -14.89 8.40 -0.22
N VAL A 37 -15.50 7.47 -0.95
CA VAL A 37 -14.90 6.90 -2.15
C VAL A 37 -14.97 7.92 -3.28
N LYS A 38 -13.82 8.27 -3.85
CA LYS A 38 -13.74 9.21 -4.96
C LYS A 38 -14.16 8.54 -6.27
N ALA A 39 -14.40 9.34 -7.29
CA ALA A 39 -14.88 8.83 -8.58
C ALA A 39 -13.95 7.80 -9.20
N TRP A 40 -12.65 7.87 -8.90
CA TRP A 40 -11.65 6.93 -9.43
C TRP A 40 -11.48 5.68 -8.57
N GLY A 41 -12.32 5.49 -7.54
CA GLY A 41 -12.34 4.25 -6.77
C GLY A 41 -11.48 4.20 -5.53
N SER A 42 -10.92 5.31 -5.08
CA SER A 42 -10.06 5.32 -3.91
C SER A 42 -10.56 6.28 -2.83
N ALA A 43 -10.05 6.07 -1.64
CA ALA A 43 -10.26 6.95 -0.49
C ALA A 43 -8.96 7.03 0.30
N ALA A 44 -8.85 8.01 1.17
CA ALA A 44 -7.69 8.17 2.03
C ALA A 44 -8.17 8.42 3.46
N PHE A 45 -7.49 7.79 4.40
CA PHE A 45 -7.75 7.98 5.82
C PHE A 45 -6.56 8.71 6.42
N ASP A 46 -6.74 9.97 6.75
CA ASP A 46 -5.67 10.75 7.39
C ASP A 46 -5.51 10.30 8.83
N TRP A 47 -4.27 10.16 9.26
CA TRP A 47 -4.01 9.66 10.60
C TRP A 47 -4.31 10.72 11.65
N THR A 48 -4.80 10.25 12.79
CA THR A 48 -5.04 11.09 13.95
C THR A 48 -4.46 10.40 15.18
N ASP A 49 -4.17 11.19 16.22
CA ASP A 49 -3.74 10.62 17.50
C ASP A 49 -4.97 10.18 18.32
N ALA A 50 -4.72 9.72 19.53
CA ALA A 50 -5.79 9.24 20.41
C ALA A 50 -6.84 10.32 20.74
N ASP A 51 -6.47 11.58 20.65
CA ASP A 51 -7.37 12.69 20.93
C ASP A 51 -8.06 13.22 19.65
N GLY A 52 -7.85 12.55 18.52
CA GLY A 52 -8.45 12.94 17.26
C GLY A 52 -7.73 14.06 16.53
N LYS A 53 -6.55 14.45 16.99
CA LYS A 53 -5.76 15.51 16.34
C LYS A 53 -4.97 14.95 15.16
N PRO A 54 -4.87 15.71 14.05
CA PRO A 54 -4.12 15.23 12.91
C PRO A 54 -2.65 15.00 13.23
N VAL A 55 -2.12 13.90 12.70
CA VAL A 55 -0.67 13.63 12.71
C VAL A 55 -0.27 13.30 11.28
N ALA A 56 1.01 13.41 10.98
CA ALA A 56 1.49 13.14 9.62
C ALA A 56 1.28 11.68 9.29
N GLY A 57 0.63 11.43 8.17
CA GLY A 57 0.42 10.07 7.68
C GLY A 57 -0.98 9.87 7.11
N THR A 58 -1.05 8.96 6.14
CA THR A 58 -2.30 8.64 5.45
C THR A 58 -2.30 7.16 5.12
N THR A 59 -3.44 6.51 5.24
CA THR A 59 -3.64 5.15 4.75
C THR A 59 -4.57 5.23 3.55
N ALA A 60 -4.11 4.75 2.39
CA ALA A 60 -4.91 4.73 1.18
C ALA A 60 -5.78 3.48 1.12
N TRP A 61 -6.89 3.58 0.38
CA TRP A 61 -7.83 2.47 0.24
C TRP A 61 -8.37 2.53 -1.19
N ALA A 62 -8.31 1.42 -1.92
CA ALA A 62 -8.69 1.45 -3.33
C ALA A 62 -9.34 0.15 -3.76
N ILE A 63 -10.36 0.27 -4.63
CA ILE A 63 -10.99 -0.86 -5.30
C ILE A 63 -10.59 -0.79 -6.77
N VAL A 64 -10.15 -1.91 -7.31
CA VAL A 64 -9.74 -2.03 -8.71
C VAL A 64 -10.50 -3.18 -9.38
N PRO A 65 -10.59 -3.18 -10.72
CA PRO A 65 -11.23 -4.30 -11.43
C PRO A 65 -10.47 -5.61 -11.24
N ASP A 66 -11.17 -6.73 -11.37
CA ASP A 66 -10.56 -8.08 -11.27
C ASP A 66 -9.39 -8.28 -12.20
N GLU A 67 -9.46 -7.71 -13.40
CA GLU A 67 -8.42 -7.88 -14.41
C GLU A 67 -7.22 -6.96 -14.22
N HIS A 68 -7.19 -6.19 -13.15
CA HIS A 68 -6.09 -5.25 -12.92
C HIS A 68 -4.77 -6.03 -12.72
N LYS A 69 -3.77 -5.68 -13.53
CA LYS A 69 -2.54 -6.46 -13.59
C LYS A 69 -1.49 -6.11 -12.55
N ALA A 70 -1.73 -5.09 -11.75
CA ALA A 70 -0.76 -4.66 -10.75
C ALA A 70 -0.48 -5.73 -9.69
N PHE A 71 -1.37 -6.72 -9.54
CA PHE A 71 -1.21 -7.79 -8.55
C PHE A 71 -0.32 -8.92 -9.03
N ALA A 72 -0.06 -9.01 -10.34
CA ALA A 72 0.76 -10.09 -10.88
C ALA A 72 2.16 -10.05 -10.25
N PRO A 73 2.79 -11.19 -9.94
CA PRO A 73 2.34 -12.54 -10.24
C PRO A 73 1.42 -13.17 -9.18
N SER A 74 0.94 -12.42 -8.21
CA SER A 74 0.03 -12.95 -7.20
C SER A 74 -1.36 -13.14 -7.77
N SER A 75 -2.06 -14.18 -7.31
CA SER A 75 -3.46 -14.41 -7.64
C SER A 75 -4.39 -13.94 -6.53
N ALA A 76 -3.85 -13.35 -5.46
CA ALA A 76 -4.65 -12.86 -4.36
C ALA A 76 -5.55 -11.70 -4.80
N SER A 77 -6.66 -11.51 -4.10
CA SER A 77 -7.59 -10.43 -4.39
C SER A 77 -7.27 -9.14 -3.64
N PHE A 78 -6.31 -9.20 -2.72
CA PHE A 78 -5.89 -8.06 -1.90
C PHE A 78 -4.40 -7.85 -2.03
N MET A 79 -3.98 -6.59 -1.97
CA MET A 79 -2.57 -6.24 -1.86
C MET A 79 -2.44 -5.19 -0.78
N VAL A 80 -1.60 -5.46 0.21
CA VAL A 80 -1.33 -4.51 1.29
C VAL A 80 -0.13 -3.66 0.90
N ASP A 81 -0.23 -2.37 1.18
CA ASP A 81 0.85 -1.41 1.00
C ASP A 81 1.38 -1.02 2.37
N TYR A 82 2.68 -1.11 2.55
CA TYR A 82 3.33 -0.69 3.80
C TYR A 82 4.15 0.58 3.56
N ARG A 83 4.00 1.55 4.45
CA ARG A 83 4.85 2.75 4.43
C ARG A 83 6.24 2.38 4.91
N VAL A 84 7.25 2.90 4.23
CA VAL A 84 8.64 2.65 4.60
C VAL A 84 9.41 3.97 4.67
N ALA A 85 10.48 3.98 5.44
CA ALA A 85 11.28 5.20 5.62
C ALA A 85 12.20 5.47 4.44
N ASP A 86 12.80 4.43 3.86
CA ASP A 86 13.76 4.55 2.76
C ASP A 86 13.60 3.34 1.84
N LEU A 87 12.88 3.53 0.75
CA LEU A 87 12.55 2.43 -0.14
C LEU A 87 13.78 1.77 -0.76
N HIS A 88 14.68 2.56 -1.34
CA HIS A 88 15.83 1.99 -2.04
C HIS A 88 16.74 1.22 -1.10
N ALA A 89 16.98 1.73 0.09
CA ALA A 89 17.78 1.02 1.08
C ALA A 89 17.12 -0.28 1.51
N LEU A 90 15.80 -0.26 1.69
CA LEU A 90 15.06 -1.46 2.06
C LEU A 90 15.10 -2.51 0.95
N LEU A 91 14.85 -2.12 -0.29
CA LEU A 91 14.87 -3.08 -1.40
C LEU A 91 16.25 -3.73 -1.54
N LYS A 92 17.31 -2.93 -1.37
CA LYS A 92 18.68 -3.47 -1.41
C LYS A 92 18.88 -4.50 -0.30
N ALA A 93 18.48 -4.16 0.92
CA ALA A 93 18.62 -5.07 2.06
C ALA A 93 17.83 -6.36 1.85
N LEU A 94 16.59 -6.25 1.33
CA LEU A 94 15.77 -7.43 1.09
C LEU A 94 16.39 -8.35 0.03
N ARG A 95 16.98 -7.79 -1.02
CA ARG A 95 17.67 -8.60 -2.01
C ARG A 95 18.87 -9.32 -1.40
N GLU A 96 19.63 -8.65 -0.55
CA GLU A 96 20.77 -9.26 0.14
C GLU A 96 20.33 -10.37 1.09
N GLU A 97 19.13 -10.26 1.62
CA GLU A 97 18.55 -11.27 2.52
C GLU A 97 17.91 -12.44 1.77
N GLY A 98 17.93 -12.40 0.45
CA GLY A 98 17.38 -13.48 -0.36
C GLY A 98 15.88 -13.40 -0.60
N CYS A 99 15.25 -12.26 -0.31
CA CYS A 99 13.82 -12.08 -0.55
C CYS A 99 13.55 -11.90 -2.05
N THR A 100 12.33 -12.23 -2.47
CA THR A 100 11.91 -12.06 -3.84
C THR A 100 11.45 -10.61 -4.05
N VAL A 101 12.34 -9.80 -4.60
CA VAL A 101 12.08 -8.38 -4.86
C VAL A 101 11.88 -8.19 -6.35
N LEU A 102 10.78 -7.55 -6.75
CA LEU A 102 10.53 -7.30 -8.16
C LEU A 102 11.43 -6.18 -8.65
N ASP A 103 11.76 -6.22 -9.96
CA ASP A 103 12.71 -5.26 -10.52
C ASP A 103 12.11 -3.85 -10.67
N LYS A 104 10.80 -3.76 -10.81
CA LYS A 104 10.15 -2.49 -11.06
C LYS A 104 10.14 -1.60 -9.82
N VAL A 105 10.48 -0.33 -10.02
CA VAL A 105 10.32 0.71 -9.01
C VAL A 105 9.69 1.90 -9.70
N ASP A 106 8.65 2.47 -9.12
CA ASP A 106 8.01 3.67 -9.63
C ASP A 106 8.37 4.85 -8.72
N GLU A 107 8.79 5.96 -9.31
CA GLU A 107 9.04 7.20 -8.57
C GLU A 107 8.19 8.27 -9.22
N VAL A 108 7.18 8.72 -8.48
CA VAL A 108 6.20 9.68 -8.98
C VAL A 108 5.99 10.76 -7.92
N GLU A 109 5.15 11.75 -8.21
CA GLU A 109 4.99 12.88 -7.31
C GLU A 109 4.41 12.54 -5.94
N TYR A 110 3.67 11.43 -5.84
CA TYR A 110 3.11 11.00 -4.55
C TYR A 110 3.93 9.92 -3.87
N GLY A 111 5.17 9.69 -4.31
CA GLY A 111 6.12 8.85 -3.61
C GLY A 111 6.85 7.85 -4.46
N LYS A 112 7.57 6.97 -3.78
CA LYS A 112 8.34 5.90 -4.41
C LYS A 112 7.70 4.57 -4.05
N PHE A 113 7.56 3.69 -5.05
CA PHE A 113 6.88 2.40 -4.87
C PHE A 113 7.77 1.27 -5.35
N GLY A 114 7.81 0.19 -4.56
CA GLY A 114 8.47 -1.05 -4.95
C GLY A 114 7.62 -2.23 -4.50
N TRP A 115 7.97 -3.43 -4.94
CA TRP A 115 7.16 -4.61 -4.67
C TRP A 115 8.01 -5.82 -4.35
N VAL A 116 7.51 -6.63 -3.41
CA VAL A 116 8.15 -7.89 -3.02
C VAL A 116 7.07 -8.97 -2.96
N ILE A 117 7.50 -10.23 -3.02
CA ILE A 117 6.61 -11.38 -2.89
C ILE A 117 6.92 -12.05 -1.55
N ASP A 118 5.90 -12.23 -0.72
CA ASP A 118 6.10 -12.88 0.56
C ASP A 118 6.16 -14.41 0.41
N PRO A 119 6.50 -15.16 1.49
CA PRO A 119 6.62 -16.61 1.38
C PRO A 119 5.34 -17.35 0.98
N GLU A 120 4.18 -16.72 1.13
CA GLU A 120 2.90 -17.31 0.74
C GLU A 120 2.46 -16.91 -0.66
N GLY A 121 3.31 -16.16 -1.38
CA GLY A 121 3.01 -15.75 -2.75
C GLY A 121 2.23 -14.45 -2.86
N ASN A 122 2.02 -13.75 -1.76
CA ASN A 122 1.32 -12.48 -1.82
C ASN A 122 2.26 -11.37 -2.30
N LYS A 123 1.76 -10.53 -3.21
CA LYS A 123 2.51 -9.35 -3.62
C LYS A 123 2.28 -8.26 -2.59
N VAL A 124 3.36 -7.66 -2.13
CA VAL A 124 3.34 -6.61 -1.12
C VAL A 124 3.89 -5.35 -1.75
N GLU A 125 3.19 -4.24 -1.57
CA GLU A 125 3.65 -2.94 -2.04
C GLU A 125 4.35 -2.21 -0.91
N LEU A 126 5.49 -1.60 -1.23
CA LEU A 126 6.27 -0.79 -0.29
C LEU A 126 6.28 0.62 -0.81
N TRP A 127 5.92 1.56 0.03
CA TRP A 127 5.73 2.95 -0.37
C TRP A 127 6.52 3.89 0.54
N GLU A 128 7.41 4.67 -0.08
CA GLU A 128 8.05 5.78 0.64
C GLU A 128 7.33 7.05 0.25
N PRO A 129 6.54 7.64 1.16
CA PRO A 129 5.80 8.86 0.85
C PRO A 129 6.74 10.04 0.61
N PRO A 130 6.26 11.09 -0.05
CA PRO A 130 7.04 12.33 -0.15
C PRO A 130 7.33 12.89 1.24
N ALA A 131 8.37 13.72 1.34
CA ALA A 131 8.74 14.32 2.61
C ALA A 131 7.56 15.06 3.22
N GLY A 132 7.34 14.87 4.53
CA GLY A 132 6.27 15.51 5.26
C GLY A 132 4.92 14.81 5.21
N GLN A 133 4.87 13.66 4.56
CA GLN A 133 3.60 12.89 4.43
C GLN A 133 3.71 11.44 4.96
#